data_25102beee5dba132bbe3ffc16b42040a
#
_entry.id   25102beee5dba132bbe3ffc16b42040a
#
_cell.length_a   1.000
_cell.length_b   1.000
_cell.length_c   1.000
_cell.angle_alpha   90.00
_cell.angle_beta   90.00
_cell.angle_gamma   90.00
#
_symmetry.space_group_name_H-M   'P 1'
#
loop_
_entity.id
_entity.type
_entity.pdbx_description
1 polymer ?
#
loop_
_entity_poly.entity_id
_entity_poly.type
_entity_poly.pdbx_seq_one_letter_code
_entity_poly.pdbx_strand_id
1 'polypeptide(L)'
;LRFPERKAYEDKMKELGIPKIAEVEDGYFEGGDFAFLRENVIAVGMLDRTDEKGFETIKKALEPLGYEVHPVPADPRYLHLDMCFNLVDENLAVAYLDGLPDEFKALLKRLEIEVIEVPEDAIFHHGCNLESLGDHRVLSLKQNAEVNQKLREHGMDVIELDVVETLKAGGGPHCMTFPLARG
;
A
#
# COMPACT_ATOMS: atom_id res chain seq x y z
N LEU A 1 -8.94 -16.49 -10.43
CA LEU A 1 -9.57 -17.42 -9.48
C LEU A 1 -10.21 -16.76 -8.25
N ARG A 2 -10.07 -15.42 -8.07
CA ARG A 2 -10.67 -14.65 -6.96
C ARG A 2 -11.98 -13.90 -7.33
N PHE A 3 -12.58 -14.18 -8.47
CA PHE A 3 -13.86 -13.56 -8.88
C PHE A 3 -14.98 -13.62 -7.82
N PRO A 4 -15.15 -14.73 -7.05
CA PRO A 4 -16.15 -14.76 -5.99
C PRO A 4 -15.88 -13.77 -4.85
N GLU A 5 -14.60 -13.51 -4.54
CA GLU A 5 -14.19 -12.53 -3.51
C GLU A 5 -14.58 -11.11 -3.93
N ARG A 6 -14.34 -10.74 -5.20
CA ARG A 6 -14.75 -9.44 -5.75
C ARG A 6 -16.23 -9.16 -5.51
N LYS A 7 -17.09 -10.15 -5.81
CA LYS A 7 -18.53 -10.00 -5.58
C LYS A 7 -18.87 -9.82 -4.10
N ALA A 8 -18.20 -10.54 -3.21
CA ALA A 8 -18.41 -10.41 -1.76
C ALA A 8 -18.05 -8.99 -1.27
N TYR A 9 -16.95 -8.41 -1.76
CA TYR A 9 -16.59 -7.02 -1.48
C TYR A 9 -17.63 -6.04 -2.01
N GLU A 10 -18.06 -6.17 -3.26
CA GLU A 10 -19.08 -5.30 -3.85
C GLU A 10 -20.40 -5.35 -3.05
N ASP A 11 -20.87 -6.54 -2.70
CA ASP A 11 -22.09 -6.72 -1.93
C ASP A 11 -21.95 -6.05 -0.54
N LYS A 12 -20.77 -6.18 0.10
CA LYS A 12 -20.51 -5.57 1.40
C LYS A 12 -20.39 -4.05 1.35
N MET A 13 -19.70 -3.50 0.35
CA MET A 13 -19.61 -2.04 0.16
C MET A 13 -21.00 -1.44 -0.08
N LYS A 14 -21.82 -2.11 -0.88
CA LYS A 14 -23.21 -1.69 -1.13
C LYS A 14 -24.07 -1.74 0.13
N GLU A 15 -23.94 -2.80 0.96
CA GLU A 15 -24.61 -2.91 2.26
C GLU A 15 -24.23 -1.74 3.18
N LEU A 16 -22.95 -1.34 3.16
CA LEU A 16 -22.41 -0.23 3.97
C LEU A 16 -22.73 1.16 3.38
N GLY A 17 -23.38 1.23 2.22
CA GLY A 17 -23.68 2.50 1.56
C GLY A 17 -22.45 3.20 0.95
N ILE A 18 -21.34 2.48 0.74
CA ILE A 18 -20.12 3.03 0.15
C ILE A 18 -20.26 3.04 -1.36
N PRO A 19 -20.18 4.21 -2.03
CA PRO A 19 -20.36 4.29 -3.47
C PRO A 19 -19.16 3.70 -4.22
N LYS A 20 -19.43 3.03 -5.35
CA LYS A 20 -18.39 2.65 -6.30
C LYS A 20 -18.05 3.84 -7.20
N ILE A 21 -16.78 4.26 -7.22
CA ILE A 21 -16.28 5.37 -8.04
C ILE A 21 -15.86 4.89 -9.42
N ALA A 22 -15.23 3.72 -9.51
CA ALA A 22 -14.74 3.16 -10.76
C ALA A 22 -14.89 1.65 -10.80
N GLU A 23 -14.85 1.11 -12.01
CA GLU A 23 -14.74 -0.32 -12.29
C GLU A 23 -13.77 -0.54 -13.44
N VAL A 24 -12.79 -1.43 -13.24
CA VAL A 24 -11.87 -1.85 -14.29
C VAL A 24 -12.47 -3.05 -15.00
N GLU A 25 -13.02 -2.82 -16.21
CA GLU A 25 -13.63 -3.85 -17.05
C GLU A 25 -12.60 -4.49 -18.00
N ASP A 26 -11.66 -3.68 -18.51
CA ASP A 26 -10.57 -4.10 -19.40
C ASP A 26 -9.24 -3.74 -18.74
N GLY A 27 -8.43 -4.76 -18.47
CA GLY A 27 -7.17 -4.64 -17.73
C GLY A 27 -7.26 -5.16 -16.30
N TYR A 28 -6.22 -4.85 -15.52
CA TYR A 28 -6.05 -5.35 -14.15
C TYR A 28 -5.70 -4.20 -13.22
N PHE A 29 -6.27 -4.23 -12.02
CA PHE A 29 -5.94 -3.34 -10.90
C PHE A 29 -6.22 -4.05 -9.60
N GLU A 30 -5.23 -4.08 -8.69
CA GLU A 30 -5.39 -4.63 -7.35
C GLU A 30 -5.03 -3.58 -6.27
N GLY A 31 -5.74 -3.63 -5.13
CA GLY A 31 -5.63 -2.63 -4.06
C GLY A 31 -4.25 -2.53 -3.40
N GLY A 32 -3.43 -3.60 -3.45
CA GLY A 32 -2.05 -3.56 -2.95
C GLY A 32 -1.11 -2.64 -3.75
N ASP A 33 -1.55 -2.19 -4.93
CA ASP A 33 -0.84 -1.20 -5.74
C ASP A 33 -1.30 0.25 -5.50
N PHE A 34 -2.31 0.47 -4.66
CA PHE A 34 -2.91 1.77 -4.41
C PHE A 34 -2.44 2.34 -3.09
N ALA A 35 -1.81 3.52 -3.12
CA ALA A 35 -1.33 4.21 -1.92
C ALA A 35 -1.70 5.70 -1.92
N PHE A 36 -2.36 6.17 -0.87
CA PHE A 36 -2.47 7.60 -0.60
C PHE A 36 -1.14 8.12 -0.07
N LEU A 37 -0.57 9.14 -0.71
CA LEU A 37 0.64 9.83 -0.25
C LEU A 37 0.28 11.12 0.51
N ARG A 38 -0.84 11.73 0.14
CA ARG A 38 -1.45 12.92 0.75
C ARG A 38 -2.95 12.83 0.52
N GLU A 39 -3.71 13.73 1.13
CA GLU A 39 -5.17 13.81 0.99
C GLU A 39 -5.64 13.74 -0.48
N ASN A 40 -4.88 14.36 -1.39
CA ASN A 40 -5.22 14.43 -2.82
C ASN A 40 -4.14 13.88 -3.75
N VAL A 41 -3.10 13.20 -3.25
CA VAL A 41 -2.01 12.63 -4.04
C VAL A 41 -1.98 11.12 -3.86
N ILE A 42 -2.08 10.40 -4.97
CA ILE A 42 -2.16 8.94 -5.01
C ILE A 42 -1.01 8.38 -5.86
N ALA A 43 -0.38 7.34 -5.34
CA ALA A 43 0.54 6.49 -6.09
C ALA A 43 -0.14 5.18 -6.48
N VAL A 44 0.10 4.72 -7.70
CA VAL A 44 -0.41 3.44 -8.20
C VAL A 44 0.76 2.62 -8.73
N GLY A 45 1.02 1.48 -8.11
CA GLY A 45 2.04 0.52 -8.55
C GLY A 45 1.71 -0.04 -9.93
N MET A 46 2.70 -0.05 -10.80
CA MET A 46 2.63 -0.65 -12.15
C MET A 46 3.53 -1.90 -12.16
N LEU A 47 3.03 -2.98 -11.53
CA LEU A 47 3.78 -4.22 -11.34
C LEU A 47 3.05 -5.41 -12.01
N ASP A 48 3.03 -6.58 -11.33
CA ASP A 48 2.42 -7.79 -11.90
C ASP A 48 0.89 -7.74 -11.94
N ARG A 49 0.25 -7.00 -11.03
CA ARG A 49 -1.20 -7.03 -10.78
C ARG A 49 -1.95 -5.79 -11.22
N THR A 50 -1.25 -4.77 -11.70
CA THR A 50 -1.86 -3.56 -12.24
C THR A 50 -1.20 -3.22 -13.57
N ASP A 51 -1.98 -3.24 -14.64
CA ASP A 51 -1.53 -2.90 -15.98
C ASP A 51 -1.90 -1.45 -16.37
N GLU A 52 -1.41 -1.01 -17.54
CA GLU A 52 -1.66 0.33 -18.09
C GLU A 52 -3.16 0.66 -18.19
N LYS A 53 -3.98 -0.31 -18.60
CA LYS A 53 -5.43 -0.10 -18.76
C LYS A 53 -6.13 0.06 -17.42
N GLY A 54 -5.74 -0.73 -16.44
CA GLY A 54 -6.21 -0.60 -15.06
C GLY A 54 -5.84 0.75 -14.48
N PHE A 55 -4.58 1.15 -14.60
CA PHE A 55 -4.08 2.46 -14.18
C PHE A 55 -4.86 3.62 -14.82
N GLU A 56 -4.97 3.64 -16.15
CA GLU A 56 -5.68 4.70 -16.88
C GLU A 56 -7.17 4.79 -16.50
N THR A 57 -7.80 3.65 -16.21
CA THR A 57 -9.20 3.62 -15.74
C THR A 57 -9.33 4.31 -14.38
N ILE A 58 -8.46 3.98 -13.44
CA ILE A 58 -8.46 4.57 -12.10
C ILE A 58 -8.11 6.07 -12.16
N LYS A 59 -7.07 6.42 -12.92
CA LYS A 59 -6.66 7.81 -13.12
C LYS A 59 -7.80 8.68 -13.66
N LYS A 60 -8.45 8.24 -14.74
CA LYS A 60 -9.59 8.97 -15.35
C LYS A 60 -10.77 9.12 -14.39
N ALA A 61 -10.97 8.20 -13.47
CA ALA A 61 -12.02 8.30 -12.48
C ALA A 61 -11.70 9.27 -11.34
N LEU A 62 -10.42 9.38 -10.96
CA LEU A 62 -9.98 10.13 -9.79
C LEU A 62 -9.56 11.58 -10.10
N GLU A 63 -8.92 11.84 -11.25
CA GLU A 63 -8.50 13.20 -11.62
C GLU A 63 -9.65 14.23 -11.62
N PRO A 64 -10.86 13.94 -12.15
CA PRO A 64 -11.99 14.87 -12.07
C PRO A 64 -12.47 15.16 -10.65
N LEU A 65 -12.12 14.32 -9.68
CA LEU A 65 -12.40 14.50 -8.26
C LEU A 65 -11.31 15.30 -7.52
N GLY A 66 -10.26 15.75 -8.24
CA GLY A 66 -9.19 16.58 -7.70
C GLY A 66 -7.95 15.81 -7.22
N TYR A 67 -7.86 14.52 -7.53
CA TYR A 67 -6.67 13.73 -7.18
C TYR A 67 -5.56 13.86 -8.23
N GLU A 68 -4.33 13.97 -7.76
CA GLU A 68 -3.11 13.81 -8.55
C GLU A 68 -2.69 12.33 -8.48
N VAL A 69 -2.69 11.62 -9.63
CA VAL A 69 -2.45 10.17 -9.68
C VAL A 69 -1.15 9.85 -10.40
N HIS A 70 -0.21 9.25 -9.69
CA HIS A 70 1.13 8.94 -10.16
C HIS A 70 1.34 7.44 -10.40
N PRO A 71 1.83 7.04 -11.60
CA PRO A 71 2.25 5.66 -11.83
C PRO A 71 3.61 5.40 -11.15
N VAL A 72 3.77 4.22 -10.57
CA VAL A 72 5.00 3.76 -9.95
C VAL A 72 5.42 2.45 -10.61
N PRO A 73 6.19 2.48 -11.70
CA PRO A 73 6.74 1.29 -12.34
C PRO A 73 7.89 0.73 -11.49
N ALA A 74 7.53 0.05 -10.39
CA ALA A 74 8.48 -0.59 -9.49
C ALA A 74 9.01 -1.92 -10.07
N ASP A 75 9.93 -2.57 -9.36
CA ASP A 75 10.53 -3.82 -9.80
C ASP A 75 9.46 -4.93 -9.97
N PRO A 76 9.33 -5.52 -11.17
CA PRO A 76 8.28 -6.53 -11.45
C PRO A 76 8.46 -7.85 -10.68
N ARG A 77 9.55 -8.02 -9.92
CA ARG A 77 9.70 -9.13 -8.98
C ARG A 77 8.71 -9.08 -7.82
N TYR A 78 8.15 -7.92 -7.56
CA TYR A 78 7.17 -7.72 -6.49
C TYR A 78 5.75 -7.81 -7.06
N LEU A 79 4.87 -8.43 -6.28
CA LEU A 79 3.47 -8.64 -6.69
C LEU A 79 2.70 -7.31 -6.72
N HIS A 80 2.91 -6.48 -5.68
CA HIS A 80 2.26 -5.20 -5.49
C HIS A 80 3.23 -4.16 -4.92
N LEU A 81 2.85 -2.89 -5.02
CA LEU A 81 3.59 -1.77 -4.45
C LEU A 81 3.75 -1.89 -2.92
N ASP A 82 2.75 -2.40 -2.20
CA ASP A 82 2.77 -2.58 -0.75
C ASP A 82 3.81 -3.60 -0.25
N MET A 83 4.46 -4.34 -1.16
CA MET A 83 5.60 -5.17 -0.82
C MET A 83 6.89 -4.36 -0.65
N CYS A 84 7.05 -3.26 -1.38
CA CYS A 84 8.27 -2.46 -1.40
C CYS A 84 8.09 -1.01 -0.94
N PHE A 85 6.85 -0.57 -0.70
CA PHE A 85 6.54 0.77 -0.20
C PHE A 85 5.25 0.77 0.61
N ASN A 86 5.22 1.49 1.72
CA ASN A 86 3.99 1.76 2.46
C ASN A 86 4.10 3.06 3.25
N LEU A 87 3.06 3.88 3.23
CA LEU A 87 2.94 5.06 4.10
C LEU A 87 2.40 4.61 5.46
N VAL A 88 3.19 4.78 6.50
CA VAL A 88 2.86 4.31 7.86
C VAL A 88 2.37 5.42 8.79
N ASP A 89 2.66 6.67 8.43
CA ASP A 89 2.15 7.86 9.10
C ASP A 89 2.06 9.01 8.09
N GLU A 90 1.51 10.16 8.48
CA GLU A 90 1.27 11.31 7.60
C GLU A 90 2.50 11.72 6.78
N ASN A 91 3.70 11.73 7.39
CA ASN A 91 4.96 12.11 6.75
C ASN A 91 6.03 11.02 6.83
N LEU A 92 5.66 9.79 7.12
CA LEU A 92 6.60 8.69 7.31
C LEU A 92 6.19 7.48 6.48
N ALA A 93 7.14 6.96 5.71
CA ALA A 93 6.98 5.73 4.95
C ALA A 93 8.06 4.71 5.30
N VAL A 94 7.79 3.45 5.04
CA VAL A 94 8.78 2.38 4.95
C VAL A 94 8.96 2.01 3.49
N ALA A 95 10.18 1.83 3.01
CA ALA A 95 10.40 1.46 1.62
C ALA A 95 11.72 0.72 1.39
N TYR A 96 11.72 -0.16 0.41
CA TYR A 96 12.92 -0.67 -0.23
C TYR A 96 13.25 0.21 -1.44
N LEU A 97 14.19 1.12 -1.26
CA LEU A 97 14.47 2.19 -2.23
C LEU A 97 15.03 1.71 -3.56
N ASP A 98 15.79 0.61 -3.57
CA ASP A 98 16.36 0.06 -4.81
C ASP A 98 15.29 -0.59 -5.71
N GLY A 99 14.15 -0.96 -5.16
CA GLY A 99 13.00 -1.48 -5.91
C GLY A 99 12.09 -0.40 -6.50
N LEU A 100 12.34 0.88 -6.20
CA LEU A 100 11.49 2.00 -6.60
C LEU A 100 12.16 2.90 -7.64
N PRO A 101 11.40 3.44 -8.62
CA PRO A 101 11.94 4.34 -9.63
C PRO A 101 12.35 5.69 -9.02
N ASP A 102 13.35 6.35 -9.65
CA ASP A 102 13.90 7.63 -9.15
C ASP A 102 12.85 8.74 -9.16
N GLU A 103 11.93 8.73 -10.11
CA GLU A 103 10.81 9.68 -10.20
C GLU A 103 9.90 9.57 -8.96
N PHE A 104 9.66 8.35 -8.47
CA PHE A 104 8.86 8.16 -7.27
C PHE A 104 9.61 8.61 -6.01
N LYS A 105 10.91 8.30 -5.91
CA LYS A 105 11.77 8.82 -4.82
C LYS A 105 11.79 10.35 -4.81
N ALA A 106 11.86 10.99 -5.98
CA ALA A 106 11.76 12.44 -6.10
C ALA A 106 10.40 12.98 -5.67
N LEU A 107 9.31 12.28 -5.99
CA LEU A 107 7.95 12.61 -5.54
C LEU A 107 7.84 12.56 -4.01
N LEU A 108 8.32 11.50 -3.37
CA LEU A 108 8.32 11.38 -1.91
C LEU A 108 9.07 12.55 -1.26
N LYS A 109 10.24 12.91 -1.80
CA LYS A 109 11.01 14.05 -1.33
C LYS A 109 10.26 15.39 -1.52
N ARG A 110 9.61 15.59 -2.68
CA ARG A 110 8.78 16.78 -2.95
C ARG A 110 7.63 16.92 -1.96
N LEU A 111 7.06 15.79 -1.56
CA LEU A 111 5.99 15.71 -0.59
C LEU A 111 6.47 15.73 0.86
N GLU A 112 7.78 15.88 1.10
CA GLU A 112 8.38 15.88 2.45
C GLU A 112 8.02 14.61 3.24
N ILE A 113 7.96 13.44 2.56
CA ILE A 113 7.78 12.13 3.18
C ILE A 113 9.15 11.58 3.52
N GLU A 114 9.40 11.40 4.82
CA GLU A 114 10.57 10.71 5.32
C GLU A 114 10.45 9.20 5.07
N VAL A 115 11.57 8.55 4.73
CA VAL A 115 11.55 7.12 4.39
C VAL A 115 12.49 6.35 5.30
N ILE A 116 11.94 5.40 6.03
CA ILE A 116 12.71 4.35 6.70
C ILE A 116 13.06 3.29 5.66
N GLU A 117 14.33 3.14 5.36
CA GLU A 117 14.79 2.13 4.42
C GLU A 117 14.66 0.73 5.00
N VAL A 118 13.97 -0.14 4.24
CA VAL A 118 13.80 -1.56 4.53
C VAL A 118 14.80 -2.35 3.70
N PRO A 119 15.58 -3.26 4.29
CA PRO A 119 16.54 -4.07 3.55
C PRO A 119 15.85 -5.11 2.66
N GLU A 120 16.52 -5.52 1.57
CA GLU A 120 15.96 -6.43 0.56
C GLU A 120 15.47 -7.76 1.15
N ASP A 121 16.20 -8.31 2.10
CA ASP A 121 15.83 -9.58 2.75
C ASP A 121 14.55 -9.48 3.61
N ALA A 122 14.21 -8.29 4.10
CA ALA A 122 12.98 -8.07 4.83
C ALA A 122 11.73 -7.96 3.95
N ILE A 123 11.86 -7.72 2.63
CA ILE A 123 10.71 -7.53 1.74
C ILE A 123 9.80 -8.77 1.73
N PHE A 124 10.40 -9.94 1.48
CA PHE A 124 9.67 -11.21 1.46
C PHE A 124 9.26 -11.70 2.85
N HIS A 125 9.70 -11.01 3.91
CA HIS A 125 9.21 -11.16 5.28
C HIS A 125 8.18 -10.10 5.65
N HIS A 126 7.57 -9.44 4.64
CA HIS A 126 6.55 -8.40 4.81
C HIS A 126 7.04 -7.15 5.55
N GLY A 127 8.32 -6.75 5.34
CA GLY A 127 8.92 -5.59 6.01
C GLY A 127 8.25 -4.25 5.68
N CYS A 128 7.66 -4.11 4.50
CA CYS A 128 6.87 -2.94 4.11
C CYS A 128 5.37 -3.13 4.28
N ASN A 129 4.89 -4.37 4.44
CA ASN A 129 3.45 -4.69 4.47
C ASN A 129 2.85 -4.50 5.87
N LEU A 130 2.86 -3.26 6.34
CA LEU A 130 2.44 -2.81 7.66
C LEU A 130 1.09 -2.11 7.55
N GLU A 131 0.29 -2.08 8.63
CA GLU A 131 -0.98 -1.35 8.64
C GLU A 131 -0.93 -0.16 9.59
N SER A 132 -1.11 1.04 9.03
CA SER A 132 -1.24 2.27 9.81
C SER A 132 -2.60 2.34 10.50
N LEU A 133 -2.60 2.59 11.80
CA LEU A 133 -3.81 2.75 12.60
C LEU A 133 -4.16 4.21 12.90
N GLY A 134 -3.35 5.15 12.37
CA GLY A 134 -3.42 6.56 12.76
C GLY A 134 -2.82 6.84 14.14
N ASP A 135 -2.75 8.11 14.54
CA ASP A 135 -2.21 8.55 15.82
C ASP A 135 -0.81 7.97 16.11
N HIS A 136 0.08 7.94 15.13
CA HIS A 136 1.44 7.36 15.20
C HIS A 136 1.48 5.88 15.62
N ARG A 137 0.42 5.11 15.33
CA ARG A 137 0.34 3.68 15.64
C ARG A 137 0.39 2.83 14.38
N VAL A 138 1.13 1.72 14.43
CA VAL A 138 1.28 0.81 13.30
C VAL A 138 1.24 -0.66 13.75
N LEU A 139 0.52 -1.49 13.00
CA LEU A 139 0.62 -2.94 13.11
C LEU A 139 1.80 -3.42 12.27
N SER A 140 2.69 -4.14 12.90
CA SER A 140 3.85 -4.77 12.25
C SER A 140 3.99 -6.22 12.68
N LEU A 141 4.95 -6.91 12.09
CA LEU A 141 5.25 -8.29 12.42
C LEU A 141 6.44 -8.37 13.37
N LYS A 142 6.33 -9.22 14.38
CA LYS A 142 7.40 -9.46 15.36
C LYS A 142 8.73 -9.85 14.72
N GLN A 143 8.69 -10.54 13.57
CA GLN A 143 9.89 -10.96 12.84
C GLN A 143 10.66 -9.80 12.19
N ASN A 144 10.05 -8.63 12.01
CA ASN A 144 10.66 -7.45 11.40
C ASN A 144 11.34 -6.56 12.46
N ALA A 145 12.14 -7.14 13.36
CA ALA A 145 12.68 -6.46 14.53
C ALA A 145 13.47 -5.17 14.20
N GLU A 146 14.26 -5.16 13.12
CA GLU A 146 15.02 -3.98 12.69
C GLU A 146 14.09 -2.84 12.22
N VAL A 147 13.09 -3.17 11.38
CA VAL A 147 12.11 -2.19 10.91
C VAL A 147 11.30 -1.64 12.09
N ASN A 148 10.88 -2.52 13.01
CA ASN A 148 10.14 -2.14 14.21
C ASN A 148 10.95 -1.22 15.12
N GLN A 149 12.25 -1.45 15.25
CA GLN A 149 13.12 -0.57 16.01
C GLN A 149 13.21 0.82 15.35
N LYS A 150 13.45 0.90 14.05
CA LYS A 150 13.51 2.16 13.29
C LYS A 150 12.20 2.95 13.40
N LEU A 151 11.05 2.26 13.30
CA LEU A 151 9.74 2.90 13.49
C LEU A 151 9.61 3.54 14.89
N ARG A 152 10.03 2.84 15.95
CA ARG A 152 10.01 3.39 17.32
C ARG A 152 10.97 4.58 17.49
N GLU A 153 12.12 4.55 16.83
CA GLU A 153 13.07 5.66 16.82
C GLU A 153 12.48 6.92 16.15
N HIS A 154 11.52 6.74 15.23
CA HIS A 154 10.73 7.83 14.61
C HIS A 154 9.42 8.14 15.39
N GLY A 155 9.28 7.64 16.61
CA GLY A 155 8.18 7.98 17.50
C GLY A 155 6.89 7.17 17.28
N MET A 156 6.93 6.11 16.48
CA MET A 156 5.78 5.25 16.25
C MET A 156 5.54 4.29 17.43
N ASP A 157 4.28 4.11 17.80
CA ASP A 157 3.83 3.01 18.65
C ASP A 157 3.61 1.75 17.79
N VAL A 158 4.54 0.81 17.91
CA VAL A 158 4.58 -0.39 17.08
C VAL A 158 3.94 -1.56 17.81
N ILE A 159 2.78 -1.99 17.32
CA ILE A 159 2.06 -3.18 17.80
C ILE A 159 2.54 -4.38 17.01
N GLU A 160 3.32 -5.24 17.66
CA GLU A 160 3.91 -6.42 17.03
C GLU A 160 2.97 -7.61 17.05
N LEU A 161 2.69 -8.15 15.87
CA LEU A 161 1.86 -9.34 15.67
C LEU A 161 2.74 -10.58 15.51
N ASP A 162 2.33 -11.68 16.15
CA ASP A 162 2.89 -13.02 15.94
C ASP A 162 1.86 -13.89 15.22
N VAL A 163 1.85 -13.78 13.88
CA VAL A 163 0.85 -14.41 12.98
C VAL A 163 1.51 -15.28 11.92
N VAL A 164 2.63 -15.94 12.26
CA VAL A 164 3.46 -16.72 11.35
C VAL A 164 2.67 -17.73 10.51
N GLU A 165 1.68 -18.40 11.11
CA GLU A 165 0.87 -19.38 10.40
C GLU A 165 -0.04 -18.72 9.34
N THR A 166 -0.58 -17.53 9.65
CA THR A 166 -1.42 -16.78 8.71
C THR A 166 -0.61 -16.27 7.52
N LEU A 167 0.64 -15.88 7.75
CA LEU A 167 1.56 -15.40 6.70
C LEU A 167 1.85 -16.47 5.63
N LYS A 168 1.70 -17.75 5.95
CA LYS A 168 1.87 -18.84 4.96
C LYS A 168 0.83 -18.79 3.83
N ALA A 169 -0.29 -18.10 4.03
CA ALA A 169 -1.29 -17.84 2.99
C ALA A 169 -0.86 -16.72 2.02
N GLY A 170 0.22 -16.01 2.32
CA GLY A 170 0.73 -14.84 1.60
C GLY A 170 0.05 -13.55 2.04
N GLY A 171 0.84 -12.56 2.39
CA GLY A 171 0.37 -11.23 2.79
C GLY A 171 0.54 -10.92 4.27
N GLY A 172 1.00 -9.70 4.56
CA GLY A 172 1.17 -9.15 5.91
C GLY A 172 -0.06 -8.36 6.38
N PRO A 173 0.09 -7.54 7.43
CA PRO A 173 -1.02 -6.79 8.03
C PRO A 173 -1.79 -5.92 7.03
N HIS A 174 -1.11 -5.21 6.13
CA HIS A 174 -1.74 -4.37 5.11
C HIS A 174 -2.62 -5.20 4.15
N CYS A 175 -2.12 -6.33 3.65
CA CYS A 175 -2.88 -7.21 2.77
C CYS A 175 -4.10 -7.86 3.44
N MET A 176 -4.11 -7.99 4.77
CA MET A 176 -5.19 -8.61 5.54
C MET A 176 -6.29 -7.63 5.94
N THR A 177 -6.09 -6.35 5.73
CA THR A 177 -7.00 -5.28 6.16
C THR A 177 -7.63 -4.57 4.97
N PHE A 178 -8.74 -3.91 5.21
CA PHE A 178 -9.41 -3.05 4.25
C PHE A 178 -10.00 -1.86 5.01
N PRO A 179 -9.24 -0.79 5.18
CA PRO A 179 -9.71 0.41 5.89
C PRO A 179 -10.92 1.03 5.18
N LEU A 180 -12.02 1.22 5.91
CA LEU A 180 -13.24 1.85 5.38
C LEU A 180 -13.21 3.37 5.53
N ALA A 181 -12.47 3.88 6.50
CA ALA A 181 -12.21 5.28 6.74
C ALA A 181 -10.84 5.44 7.37
N ARG A 182 -10.17 6.53 7.03
CA ARG A 182 -8.94 6.98 7.70
C ARG A 182 -9.20 8.38 8.21
N GLY A 183 -8.99 8.59 9.48
CA GLY A 183 -9.17 9.88 10.15
C GLY A 183 -7.88 10.66 10.22
#